data_f8d7ccaf8ba6b5ea53299e36b6be9d16
#
_entry.id   f8d7ccaf8ba6b5ea53299e36b6be9d16
#
_cell.length_a   1.000
_cell.length_b   1.000
_cell.length_c   1.000
_cell.angle_alpha   90.00
_cell.angle_beta   90.00
_cell.angle_gamma   90.00
#
_symmetry.space_group_name_H-M   'P 1'
#
loop_
_entity.id
_entity.type
_entity.pdbx_description
1 polymer ?
#
loop_
_entity_poly.entity_id
_entity_poly.type
_entity_poly.pdbx_seq_one_letter_code
_entity_poly.pdbx_strand_id
1 'polypeptide(L)'
;MPYIPPEVVERAREMDLLTYLRTYEPQELMHFGGGTYCTREHDSLKISNGKWCWFSRGIGGYSALDYLIKVKEMSFTQAVETIMGNLSAAPPAFVPVPKAPKEKVLLLPQVNRSATRAVEYLHRRGIDYELIDFCIQTGRLYESYPYHNVVFVGMDADGKPRYANQRGIGSDFIGDANGSDKHYSFGIPAAAAGDTLHLFESAVDLLSYGTLQKLDGKDWRSENLLSLAGVYKPRAKIEESSLPAALVRYLAEHPHIRRVVLRLDNDATGRIAAETVKTLLPRKYAVTVDIQPPPQGKDYNDCLCMRLGLPITKRRERSKER
;
A
#
# COMPACT_ATOMS: atom_id res chain seq x y z
N MET A 1 -26.11 -27.41 5.53
CA MET A 1 -24.92 -27.54 4.67
C MET A 1 -24.00 -28.54 5.35
N PRO A 2 -23.39 -29.50 4.66
CA PRO A 2 -22.43 -30.40 5.28
C PRO A 2 -21.26 -29.56 5.86
N TYR A 3 -20.88 -29.87 7.06
CA TYR A 3 -19.73 -29.25 7.73
C TYR A 3 -18.44 -29.75 7.11
N ILE A 4 -17.59 -28.85 6.62
CA ILE A 4 -16.25 -29.18 6.13
C ILE A 4 -15.24 -28.73 7.19
N PRO A 5 -14.37 -29.62 7.69
CA PRO A 5 -13.33 -29.28 8.65
C PRO A 5 -12.41 -28.16 8.14
N PRO A 6 -11.99 -27.20 9.01
CA PRO A 6 -11.11 -26.09 8.60
C PRO A 6 -9.81 -26.53 7.91
N GLU A 7 -9.19 -27.59 8.37
CA GLU A 7 -7.98 -28.21 7.80
C GLU A 7 -8.17 -28.69 6.34
N VAL A 8 -9.35 -29.18 6.01
CA VAL A 8 -9.69 -29.59 4.63
C VAL A 8 -9.81 -28.35 3.74
N VAL A 9 -10.40 -27.29 4.26
CA VAL A 9 -10.51 -26.02 3.56
C VAL A 9 -9.14 -25.38 3.33
N GLU A 10 -8.26 -25.38 4.34
CA GLU A 10 -6.89 -24.85 4.21
C GLU A 10 -6.11 -25.63 3.14
N ARG A 11 -6.17 -26.94 3.17
CA ARG A 11 -5.53 -27.80 2.16
C ARG A 11 -6.05 -27.54 0.75
N ALA A 12 -7.36 -27.30 0.57
CA ALA A 12 -7.92 -26.92 -0.72
C ALA A 12 -7.44 -25.54 -1.19
N ARG A 13 -7.16 -24.61 -0.27
CA ARG A 13 -6.63 -23.27 -0.57
C ARG A 13 -5.15 -23.25 -0.97
N GLU A 14 -4.38 -24.25 -0.58
CA GLU A 14 -2.96 -24.36 -0.95
C GLU A 14 -2.78 -24.65 -2.46
N MET A 15 -3.80 -25.20 -3.12
CA MET A 15 -3.77 -25.48 -4.56
C MET A 15 -3.83 -24.17 -5.35
N ASP A 16 -2.72 -23.77 -5.97
CA ASP A 16 -2.70 -22.65 -6.91
C ASP A 16 -3.36 -23.01 -8.26
N LEU A 17 -3.90 -22.02 -8.95
CA LEU A 17 -4.65 -22.23 -10.19
C LEU A 17 -3.80 -22.82 -11.31
N LEU A 18 -2.52 -22.42 -11.42
CA LEU A 18 -1.64 -22.92 -12.48
C LEU A 18 -1.38 -24.43 -12.32
N THR A 19 -1.10 -24.85 -11.09
CA THR A 19 -0.90 -26.26 -10.74
C THR A 19 -2.18 -27.06 -10.97
N TYR A 20 -3.32 -26.53 -10.54
CA TYR A 20 -4.62 -27.15 -10.75
C TYR A 20 -4.89 -27.38 -12.26
N LEU A 21 -4.82 -26.34 -13.07
CA LEU A 21 -5.10 -26.47 -14.51
C LEU A 21 -4.08 -27.37 -15.21
N ARG A 22 -2.80 -27.29 -14.88
CA ARG A 22 -1.79 -28.20 -15.47
C ARG A 22 -2.06 -29.66 -15.19
N THR A 23 -2.56 -29.97 -14.02
CA THR A 23 -2.74 -31.35 -13.56
C THR A 23 -4.09 -31.93 -13.98
N TYR A 24 -5.16 -31.14 -13.82
CA TYR A 24 -6.53 -31.67 -13.95
C TYR A 24 -7.30 -31.16 -15.16
N GLU A 25 -6.94 -29.97 -15.67
CA GLU A 25 -7.59 -29.35 -16.84
C GLU A 25 -6.55 -28.79 -17.83
N PRO A 26 -5.56 -29.60 -18.30
CA PRO A 26 -4.46 -29.10 -19.12
C PRO A 26 -4.95 -28.52 -20.48
N GLN A 27 -6.09 -28.94 -20.96
CA GLN A 27 -6.70 -28.42 -22.18
C GLN A 27 -7.17 -26.96 -22.05
N GLU A 28 -7.44 -26.50 -20.82
CA GLU A 28 -7.84 -25.12 -20.53
C GLU A 28 -6.63 -24.16 -20.43
N LEU A 29 -5.44 -24.69 -20.25
CA LEU A 29 -4.26 -23.86 -19.99
C LEU A 29 -3.56 -23.47 -21.30
N MET A 30 -3.41 -22.18 -21.53
CA MET A 30 -2.66 -21.62 -22.66
C MET A 30 -1.50 -20.76 -22.16
N HIS A 31 -0.33 -20.91 -22.81
CA HIS A 31 0.81 -20.06 -22.55
C HIS A 31 0.63 -18.71 -23.27
N PHE A 32 0.71 -17.58 -22.52
CA PHE A 32 0.51 -16.25 -23.08
C PHE A 32 1.82 -15.52 -23.39
N GLY A 33 2.88 -15.78 -22.63
CA GLY A 33 4.23 -15.21 -22.81
C GLY A 33 4.98 -15.04 -21.50
N GLY A 34 6.30 -15.21 -21.51
CA GLY A 34 7.12 -15.19 -20.30
C GLY A 34 6.69 -16.23 -19.28
N GLY A 35 6.37 -15.85 -18.07
CA GLY A 35 5.82 -16.72 -17.01
C GLY A 35 4.32 -16.62 -16.85
N THR A 36 3.59 -16.06 -17.84
CA THR A 36 2.16 -15.81 -17.79
C THR A 36 1.40 -16.81 -18.62
N TYR A 37 0.29 -17.30 -18.07
CA TYR A 37 -0.67 -18.20 -18.72
C TYR A 37 -2.06 -17.57 -18.75
N CYS A 38 -2.96 -18.11 -19.55
CA CYS A 38 -4.38 -17.77 -19.57
C CYS A 38 -5.23 -19.02 -19.73
N THR A 39 -6.54 -18.92 -19.50
CA THR A 39 -7.45 -20.00 -19.82
C THR A 39 -7.93 -19.88 -21.27
N ARG A 40 -8.26 -21.01 -21.89
CA ARG A 40 -8.77 -21.04 -23.25
C ARG A 40 -10.14 -20.37 -23.38
N GLU A 41 -11.01 -20.58 -22.42
CA GLU A 41 -12.35 -19.96 -22.38
C GLU A 41 -12.28 -18.43 -22.16
N HIS A 42 -11.26 -17.95 -21.41
CA HIS A 42 -11.16 -16.55 -21.03
C HIS A 42 -9.72 -16.05 -21.22
N ASP A 43 -9.42 -15.56 -22.41
CA ASP A 43 -8.09 -15.03 -22.76
C ASP A 43 -7.66 -13.84 -21.92
N SER A 44 -8.62 -13.07 -21.36
CA SER A 44 -8.37 -11.96 -20.42
C SER A 44 -8.16 -12.42 -18.97
N LEU A 45 -8.32 -13.72 -18.64
CA LEU A 45 -7.94 -14.30 -17.36
C LEU A 45 -6.47 -14.68 -17.40
N LYS A 46 -5.62 -13.91 -16.68
CA LYS A 46 -4.17 -14.12 -16.63
C LYS A 46 -3.77 -14.79 -15.33
N ILE A 47 -2.82 -15.74 -15.45
CA ILE A 47 -2.27 -16.51 -14.33
C ILE A 47 -0.77 -16.28 -14.31
N SER A 48 -0.22 -15.73 -13.24
CA SER A 48 1.21 -15.56 -13.05
C SER A 48 1.57 -15.41 -11.56
N ASN A 49 2.76 -15.84 -11.18
CA ASN A 49 3.30 -15.68 -9.83
C ASN A 49 2.34 -16.16 -8.71
N GLY A 50 1.66 -17.29 -8.90
CA GLY A 50 0.74 -17.87 -7.90
C GLY A 50 -0.56 -17.07 -7.71
N LYS A 51 -0.90 -16.20 -8.67
CA LYS A 51 -2.12 -15.39 -8.66
C LYS A 51 -2.79 -15.48 -10.02
N TRP A 52 -4.09 -15.20 -10.03
CA TRP A 52 -4.82 -15.02 -11.25
C TRP A 52 -5.72 -13.78 -11.17
N CYS A 53 -5.98 -13.18 -12.33
CA CYS A 53 -6.86 -12.03 -12.46
C CYS A 53 -7.61 -12.11 -13.80
N TRP A 54 -8.92 -11.99 -13.75
CA TRP A 54 -9.78 -11.88 -14.93
C TRP A 54 -10.06 -10.40 -15.20
N PHE A 55 -9.25 -9.81 -16.06
CA PHE A 55 -9.23 -8.37 -16.30
C PHE A 55 -10.56 -7.81 -16.80
N SER A 56 -11.27 -8.51 -17.67
CA SER A 56 -12.55 -8.04 -18.21
C SER A 56 -13.69 -8.02 -17.18
N ARG A 57 -13.59 -8.82 -16.10
CA ARG A 57 -14.58 -8.86 -15.01
C ARG A 57 -14.08 -8.23 -13.70
N GLY A 58 -12.82 -7.84 -13.61
CA GLY A 58 -12.25 -7.23 -12.41
C GLY A 58 -12.19 -8.14 -11.18
N ILE A 59 -12.20 -9.48 -11.38
CA ILE A 59 -12.13 -10.46 -10.30
C ILE A 59 -10.80 -11.22 -10.33
N GLY A 60 -10.40 -11.79 -9.20
CA GLY A 60 -9.15 -12.54 -9.10
C GLY A 60 -9.03 -13.34 -7.83
N GLY A 61 -7.91 -14.06 -7.69
CA GLY A 61 -7.64 -14.89 -6.52
C GLY A 61 -6.22 -15.44 -6.49
N TYR A 62 -5.96 -16.25 -5.45
CA TYR A 62 -4.65 -16.86 -5.19
C TYR A 62 -4.67 -18.38 -5.32
N SER A 63 -5.85 -18.99 -5.36
CA SER A 63 -6.03 -20.44 -5.31
C SER A 63 -6.94 -20.94 -6.44
N ALA A 64 -6.89 -22.24 -6.70
CA ALA A 64 -7.86 -22.92 -7.54
C ALA A 64 -9.27 -22.85 -6.93
N LEU A 65 -9.39 -22.83 -5.58
CA LEU A 65 -10.65 -22.68 -4.89
C LEU A 65 -11.35 -21.37 -5.27
N ASP A 66 -10.61 -20.25 -5.27
CA ASP A 66 -11.14 -18.95 -5.72
C ASP A 66 -11.65 -19.02 -7.18
N TYR A 67 -10.92 -19.71 -8.05
CA TYR A 67 -11.28 -19.85 -9.46
C TYR A 67 -12.57 -20.67 -9.63
N LEU A 68 -12.66 -21.82 -8.98
CA LEU A 68 -13.86 -22.67 -9.06
C LEU A 68 -15.11 -21.95 -8.56
N ILE A 69 -14.98 -21.15 -7.49
CA ILE A 69 -16.11 -20.38 -6.96
C ILE A 69 -16.46 -19.18 -7.85
N LYS A 70 -15.47 -18.37 -8.23
CA LYS A 70 -15.71 -17.06 -8.86
C LYS A 70 -15.85 -17.12 -10.38
N VAL A 71 -15.24 -18.10 -11.04
CA VAL A 71 -15.23 -18.25 -12.51
C VAL A 71 -16.11 -19.39 -12.97
N LYS A 72 -16.01 -20.56 -12.31
CA LYS A 72 -16.85 -21.73 -12.62
C LYS A 72 -18.18 -21.74 -11.85
N GLU A 73 -18.42 -20.71 -11.01
CA GLU A 73 -19.66 -20.47 -10.24
C GLU A 73 -20.09 -21.64 -9.35
N MET A 74 -19.14 -22.46 -8.94
CA MET A 74 -19.39 -23.57 -8.01
C MET A 74 -19.72 -23.07 -6.62
N SER A 75 -20.58 -23.78 -5.89
CA SER A 75 -20.74 -23.54 -4.46
C SER A 75 -19.42 -23.85 -3.73
N PHE A 76 -19.20 -23.19 -2.59
CA PHE A 76 -17.99 -23.41 -1.76
C PHE A 76 -17.75 -24.90 -1.47
N THR A 77 -18.79 -25.62 -1.07
CA THR A 77 -18.72 -27.05 -0.74
C THR A 77 -18.29 -27.88 -1.97
N GLN A 78 -18.94 -27.66 -3.12
CA GLN A 78 -18.59 -28.37 -4.35
C GLN A 78 -17.16 -28.10 -4.81
N ALA A 79 -16.70 -26.86 -4.70
CA ALA A 79 -15.34 -26.48 -5.07
C ALA A 79 -14.28 -27.16 -4.18
N VAL A 80 -14.51 -27.22 -2.86
CA VAL A 80 -13.63 -27.94 -1.92
C VAL A 80 -13.64 -29.44 -2.22
N GLU A 81 -14.81 -30.05 -2.40
CA GLU A 81 -14.93 -31.47 -2.72
C GLU A 81 -14.24 -31.84 -4.04
N THR A 82 -14.36 -30.99 -5.06
CA THR A 82 -13.69 -31.16 -6.37
C THR A 82 -12.19 -31.17 -6.20
N ILE A 83 -11.61 -30.19 -5.48
CA ILE A 83 -10.16 -30.13 -5.26
C ILE A 83 -9.68 -31.33 -4.45
N MET A 84 -10.38 -31.68 -3.37
CA MET A 84 -9.99 -32.79 -2.50
C MET A 84 -10.17 -34.14 -3.19
N GLY A 85 -11.22 -34.30 -4.01
CA GLY A 85 -11.42 -35.50 -4.83
C GLY A 85 -10.31 -35.66 -5.87
N ASN A 86 -9.94 -34.62 -6.55
CA ASN A 86 -8.83 -34.61 -7.51
C ASN A 86 -7.49 -34.91 -6.84
N LEU A 87 -7.19 -34.33 -5.67
CA LEU A 87 -6.00 -34.64 -4.88
C LEU A 87 -5.90 -36.09 -4.45
N SER A 88 -7.03 -36.72 -4.17
CA SER A 88 -7.09 -38.11 -3.75
C SER A 88 -6.96 -39.08 -4.93
N ALA A 89 -7.52 -38.74 -6.10
CA ALA A 89 -7.53 -39.57 -7.30
C ALA A 89 -6.20 -39.48 -8.09
N ALA A 90 -5.65 -38.32 -8.21
CA ALA A 90 -4.39 -38.06 -8.92
C ALA A 90 -3.63 -36.90 -8.25
N PRO A 91 -2.76 -37.18 -7.26
CA PRO A 91 -1.94 -36.14 -6.65
C PRO A 91 -1.11 -35.41 -7.73
N PRO A 92 -0.97 -34.07 -7.66
CA PRO A 92 -0.20 -33.33 -8.63
C PRO A 92 1.25 -33.80 -8.65
N ALA A 93 1.76 -34.05 -9.85
CA ALA A 93 3.17 -34.45 -10.06
C ALA A 93 4.15 -33.30 -9.71
N PHE A 94 3.63 -32.10 -9.50
CA PHE A 94 4.37 -30.92 -9.14
C PHE A 94 3.91 -30.40 -7.80
N VAL A 95 4.67 -30.70 -6.76
CA VAL A 95 4.57 -29.98 -5.49
C VAL A 95 5.26 -28.62 -5.75
N PRO A 96 4.54 -27.49 -5.64
CA PRO A 96 5.21 -26.19 -5.73
C PRO A 96 6.24 -26.15 -4.59
N VAL A 97 7.52 -26.23 -4.93
CA VAL A 97 8.57 -25.92 -3.96
C VAL A 97 8.27 -24.47 -3.56
N PRO A 98 8.05 -24.18 -2.26
CA PRO A 98 7.92 -22.80 -1.82
C PRO A 98 9.15 -22.08 -2.34
N LYS A 99 8.99 -21.24 -3.36
CA LYS A 99 10.07 -20.37 -3.79
C LYS A 99 10.41 -19.57 -2.56
N ALA A 100 11.62 -19.75 -2.03
CA ALA A 100 12.17 -18.86 -1.01
C ALA A 100 11.78 -17.43 -1.44
N PRO A 101 11.20 -16.60 -0.56
CA PRO A 101 10.74 -15.29 -0.93
C PRO A 101 11.90 -14.59 -1.64
N LYS A 102 11.78 -14.42 -2.96
CA LYS A 102 12.78 -13.67 -3.72
C LYS A 102 12.81 -12.32 -3.07
N GLU A 103 13.96 -11.91 -2.58
CA GLU A 103 14.16 -10.57 -2.04
C GLU A 103 13.61 -9.59 -3.08
N LYS A 104 12.58 -8.85 -2.69
CA LYS A 104 11.93 -7.91 -3.61
C LYS A 104 12.90 -6.78 -3.87
N VAL A 105 13.53 -6.80 -5.03
CA VAL A 105 14.40 -5.71 -5.47
C VAL A 105 13.51 -4.52 -5.86
N LEU A 106 13.70 -3.39 -5.19
CA LEU A 106 13.01 -2.16 -5.54
C LEU A 106 13.48 -1.66 -6.90
N LEU A 107 12.55 -1.53 -7.84
CA LEU A 107 12.78 -0.97 -9.16
C LEU A 107 12.34 0.50 -9.16
N LEU A 108 13.27 1.39 -8.82
CA LEU A 108 13.01 2.83 -8.83
C LEU A 108 12.71 3.32 -10.25
N PRO A 109 11.67 4.18 -10.43
CA PRO A 109 11.48 4.91 -11.68
C PRO A 109 12.72 5.71 -12.06
N GLN A 110 13.06 5.73 -13.35
CA GLN A 110 14.19 6.49 -13.83
C GLN A 110 14.07 7.97 -13.43
N VAL A 111 15.15 8.54 -12.94
CA VAL A 111 15.20 9.97 -12.55
C VAL A 111 15.21 10.85 -13.79
N ASN A 112 14.36 11.86 -13.83
CA ASN A 112 14.39 12.89 -14.86
C ASN A 112 15.56 13.88 -14.63
N ARG A 113 16.04 14.53 -15.69
CA ARG A 113 17.13 15.52 -15.61
C ARG A 113 16.80 16.76 -14.78
N SER A 114 15.51 17.08 -14.67
CA SER A 114 15.00 18.21 -13.90
C SER A 114 13.80 17.77 -13.08
N ALA A 115 13.62 18.35 -11.88
CA ALA A 115 12.45 18.16 -11.05
C ALA A 115 11.42 19.30 -11.17
N THR A 116 11.54 20.16 -12.17
CA THR A 116 10.75 21.40 -12.29
C THR A 116 9.24 21.15 -12.21
N ARG A 117 8.72 20.16 -12.94
CA ARG A 117 7.26 19.87 -12.93
C ARG A 117 6.80 19.35 -11.58
N ALA A 118 7.62 18.52 -10.93
CA ALA A 118 7.34 18.00 -9.57
C ALA A 118 7.31 19.16 -8.55
N VAL A 119 8.27 20.06 -8.61
CA VAL A 119 8.35 21.26 -7.76
C VAL A 119 7.13 22.15 -7.97
N GLU A 120 6.80 22.50 -9.21
CA GLU A 120 5.63 23.32 -9.52
C GLU A 120 4.31 22.66 -9.10
N TYR A 121 4.19 21.34 -9.27
CA TYR A 121 3.02 20.59 -8.85
C TYR A 121 2.81 20.68 -7.34
N LEU A 122 3.86 20.46 -6.55
CA LEU A 122 3.80 20.51 -5.09
C LEU A 122 3.58 21.93 -4.59
N HIS A 123 4.25 22.91 -5.19
CA HIS A 123 4.07 24.31 -4.84
C HIS A 123 2.65 24.81 -5.12
N ARG A 124 2.05 24.43 -6.25
CA ARG A 124 0.62 24.73 -6.53
C ARG A 124 -0.34 24.12 -5.51
N ARG A 125 0.08 23.10 -4.77
CA ARG A 125 -0.65 22.51 -3.64
C ARG A 125 -0.32 23.20 -2.30
N GLY A 126 0.37 24.34 -2.36
CA GLY A 126 0.73 25.14 -1.20
C GLY A 126 1.99 24.70 -0.47
N ILE A 127 2.65 23.61 -0.87
CA ILE A 127 3.86 23.12 -0.19
C ILE A 127 5.02 24.11 -0.40
N ASP A 128 5.68 24.48 0.69
CA ASP A 128 6.77 25.44 0.69
C ASP A 128 8.02 24.89 -0.03
N TYR A 129 8.71 25.77 -0.75
CA TYR A 129 9.91 25.41 -1.51
C TYR A 129 11.04 24.82 -0.68
N GLU A 130 11.23 25.28 0.57
CA GLU A 130 12.28 24.78 1.45
C GLU A 130 12.09 23.28 1.75
N LEU A 131 10.84 22.84 2.00
CA LEU A 131 10.53 21.45 2.24
C LEU A 131 10.73 20.61 0.99
N ILE A 132 10.32 21.13 -0.17
CA ILE A 132 10.49 20.44 -1.46
C ILE A 132 11.98 20.28 -1.76
N ASP A 133 12.76 21.37 -1.65
CA ASP A 133 14.19 21.38 -1.91
C ASP A 133 14.95 20.43 -0.96
N PHE A 134 14.65 20.48 0.33
CA PHE A 134 15.19 19.52 1.30
C PHE A 134 14.95 18.07 0.89
N CYS A 135 13.73 17.73 0.44
CA CYS A 135 13.41 16.37 0.00
C CYS A 135 14.17 15.97 -1.27
N ILE A 136 14.37 16.91 -2.20
CA ILE A 136 15.17 16.67 -3.42
C ILE A 136 16.65 16.48 -3.06
N GLN A 137 17.23 17.37 -2.28
CA GLN A 137 18.65 17.30 -1.87
C GLN A 137 18.98 16.04 -1.08
N THR A 138 18.02 15.55 -0.28
CA THR A 138 18.19 14.31 0.49
C THR A 138 17.77 13.04 -0.28
N GLY A 139 17.43 13.15 -1.57
CA GLY A 139 17.02 12.03 -2.41
C GLY A 139 15.65 11.43 -2.07
N ARG A 140 14.87 12.11 -1.22
CA ARG A 140 13.53 11.66 -0.82
C ARG A 140 12.44 12.00 -1.81
N LEU A 141 12.75 12.88 -2.75
CA LEU A 141 11.81 13.33 -3.77
C LEU A 141 12.54 13.58 -5.09
N TYR A 142 11.93 13.12 -6.18
CA TYR A 142 12.40 13.44 -7.53
C TYR A 142 11.26 13.37 -8.55
N GLU A 143 11.51 13.83 -9.78
CA GLU A 143 10.63 13.67 -10.94
C GLU A 143 11.07 12.44 -11.75
N SER A 144 10.13 11.57 -12.12
CA SER A 144 10.43 10.39 -12.94
C SER A 144 10.45 10.68 -14.43
N TYR A 145 11.24 9.90 -15.19
CA TYR A 145 11.22 9.85 -16.65
C TYR A 145 10.65 8.50 -17.11
N PRO A 146 9.87 8.41 -18.19
CA PRO A 146 9.41 9.49 -19.07
C PRO A 146 8.07 10.13 -18.64
N TYR A 147 7.44 9.63 -17.57
CA TYR A 147 6.06 10.01 -17.22
C TYR A 147 5.93 11.28 -16.37
N HIS A 148 7.05 11.86 -15.94
CA HIS A 148 7.10 13.08 -15.11
C HIS A 148 6.26 13.00 -13.82
N ASN A 149 6.15 11.81 -13.21
CA ASN A 149 5.47 11.67 -11.93
C ASN A 149 6.33 12.23 -10.79
N VAL A 150 5.69 12.75 -9.74
CA VAL A 150 6.37 12.99 -8.46
C VAL A 150 6.64 11.64 -7.81
N VAL A 151 7.88 11.37 -7.43
CA VAL A 151 8.28 10.15 -6.73
C VAL A 151 8.70 10.49 -5.31
N PHE A 152 8.04 9.88 -4.34
CA PHE A 152 8.35 9.98 -2.92
C PHE A 152 9.06 8.71 -2.48
N VAL A 153 10.28 8.84 -1.95
CA VAL A 153 11.16 7.72 -1.62
C VAL A 153 11.20 7.50 -0.11
N GLY A 154 10.95 6.28 0.31
CA GLY A 154 11.19 5.81 1.67
C GLY A 154 12.54 5.10 1.76
N MET A 155 13.31 5.43 2.80
CA MET A 155 14.68 4.96 2.99
C MET A 155 14.81 4.16 4.28
N ASP A 156 15.79 3.26 4.33
CA ASP A 156 16.24 2.63 5.58
C ASP A 156 17.22 3.53 6.35
N ALA A 157 17.71 3.04 7.49
CA ALA A 157 18.63 3.78 8.35
C ALA A 157 19.96 4.14 7.67
N ASP A 158 20.38 3.36 6.68
CA ASP A 158 21.60 3.57 5.90
C ASP A 158 21.38 4.54 4.71
N GLY A 159 20.17 5.09 4.58
CA GLY A 159 19.81 5.97 3.46
C GLY A 159 19.56 5.23 2.14
N LYS A 160 19.43 3.92 2.16
CA LYS A 160 19.14 3.11 0.96
C LYS A 160 17.64 3.15 0.65
N PRO A 161 17.22 3.45 -0.58
CA PRO A 161 15.84 3.38 -1.00
C PRO A 161 15.24 1.97 -0.85
N ARG A 162 14.09 1.87 -0.19
CA ARG A 162 13.36 0.61 0.04
C ARG A 162 11.91 0.68 -0.44
N TYR A 163 11.40 1.89 -0.62
CA TYR A 163 10.04 2.17 -1.03
C TYR A 163 10.01 3.39 -1.95
N ALA A 164 9.11 3.41 -2.91
CA ALA A 164 8.82 4.59 -3.69
C ALA A 164 7.33 4.64 -4.07
N ASN A 165 6.67 5.75 -3.79
CA ASN A 165 5.33 6.05 -4.25
C ASN A 165 5.37 7.09 -5.35
N GLN A 166 4.61 6.87 -6.41
CA GLN A 166 4.52 7.76 -7.56
C GLN A 166 3.15 8.45 -7.59
N ARG A 167 3.16 9.74 -7.88
CA ARG A 167 1.95 10.52 -8.11
C ARG A 167 2.02 11.24 -9.44
N GLY A 168 1.03 10.99 -10.30
CA GLY A 168 0.91 11.62 -11.62
C GLY A 168 0.70 13.13 -11.54
N ILE A 169 1.38 13.89 -12.42
CA ILE A 169 1.18 15.31 -12.62
C ILE A 169 0.17 15.47 -13.76
N GLY A 170 -1.01 16.03 -13.45
CA GLY A 170 -2.10 16.17 -14.43
C GLY A 170 -2.86 14.87 -14.74
N SER A 171 -2.69 13.82 -13.93
CA SER A 171 -3.42 12.57 -14.01
C SER A 171 -3.81 12.06 -12.62
N ASP A 172 -4.75 11.13 -12.55
CA ASP A 172 -5.19 10.48 -11.31
C ASP A 172 -4.28 9.30 -10.89
N PHE A 173 -3.12 9.14 -11.55
CA PHE A 173 -2.21 8.04 -11.26
C PHE A 173 -1.59 8.15 -9.86
N ILE A 174 -1.78 7.12 -9.06
CA ILE A 174 -1.09 6.90 -7.78
C ILE A 174 -0.73 5.43 -7.71
N GLY A 175 0.55 5.14 -7.48
CA GLY A 175 1.01 3.76 -7.38
C GLY A 175 2.38 3.62 -6.73
N ASP A 176 2.63 2.45 -6.17
CA ASP A 176 3.96 2.13 -5.63
C ASP A 176 4.85 1.60 -6.76
N ALA A 177 6.15 1.90 -6.70
CA ALA A 177 7.13 1.29 -7.59
C ALA A 177 7.23 -0.21 -7.34
N ASN A 178 7.53 -0.98 -8.39
CA ASN A 178 7.64 -2.43 -8.27
C ASN A 178 8.77 -2.81 -7.28
N GLY A 179 8.50 -3.77 -6.41
CA GLY A 179 9.43 -4.19 -5.36
C GLY A 179 9.46 -3.29 -4.12
N SER A 180 8.62 -2.27 -4.04
CA SER A 180 8.48 -1.41 -2.85
C SER A 180 8.16 -2.21 -1.59
N ASP A 181 8.87 -1.91 -0.51
CA ASP A 181 8.60 -2.44 0.82
C ASP A 181 7.91 -1.37 1.68
N LYS A 182 6.63 -1.59 1.99
CA LYS A 182 5.80 -0.64 2.75
C LYS A 182 6.22 -0.45 4.22
N HIS A 183 7.17 -1.25 4.72
CA HIS A 183 7.79 -0.98 6.02
C HIS A 183 8.62 0.32 6.00
N TYR A 184 9.08 0.77 4.83
CA TYR A 184 9.95 1.93 4.65
C TYR A 184 9.25 3.08 3.93
N SER A 185 8.07 3.46 4.36
CA SER A 185 7.32 4.56 3.74
C SER A 185 8.08 5.90 3.79
N PHE A 186 7.59 6.87 3.00
CA PHE A 186 8.16 8.21 2.98
C PHE A 186 8.11 8.87 4.37
N GLY A 187 9.23 9.39 4.81
CA GLY A 187 9.35 10.06 6.10
C GLY A 187 10.49 11.08 6.13
N ILE A 188 10.40 12.01 7.06
CA ILE A 188 11.42 13.02 7.36
C ILE A 188 11.77 12.86 8.84
N PRO A 189 13.00 12.46 9.17
CA PRO A 189 13.43 12.40 10.55
C PRO A 189 13.60 13.81 11.14
N ALA A 190 13.42 13.95 12.45
CA ALA A 190 13.73 15.18 13.16
C ALA A 190 15.21 15.58 12.97
N ALA A 191 15.48 16.89 12.99
CA ALA A 191 16.85 17.42 12.90
C ALA A 191 17.67 17.10 14.16
N ALA A 192 17.01 16.95 15.31
CA ALA A 192 17.58 16.51 16.57
C ALA A 192 16.77 15.31 17.11
N ALA A 193 17.31 14.59 18.10
CA ALA A 193 16.63 13.45 18.69
C ALA A 193 15.31 13.88 19.38
N GLY A 194 14.20 13.81 18.65
CA GLY A 194 12.84 14.09 19.15
C GLY A 194 12.15 12.78 19.55
N ASP A 195 11.36 12.81 20.61
CA ASP A 195 10.63 11.66 21.14
C ASP A 195 9.21 11.52 20.59
N THR A 196 8.80 12.43 19.71
CA THR A 196 7.48 12.47 19.09
C THR A 196 7.53 12.09 17.63
N LEU A 197 6.59 11.23 17.22
CA LEU A 197 6.37 10.82 15.83
C LEU A 197 4.99 11.28 15.37
N HIS A 198 4.92 12.02 14.26
CA HIS A 198 3.69 12.39 13.59
C HIS A 198 3.42 11.44 12.42
N LEU A 199 2.21 10.91 12.33
CA LEU A 199 1.82 9.90 11.35
C LEU A 199 0.75 10.43 10.40
N PHE A 200 1.00 10.35 9.09
CA PHE A 200 0.14 10.88 8.02
C PHE A 200 -0.30 9.77 7.07
N GLU A 201 -1.42 9.96 6.36
CA GLU A 201 -1.85 8.99 5.36
C GLU A 201 -0.96 9.03 4.10
N SER A 202 -0.53 10.22 3.68
CA SER A 202 0.28 10.38 2.47
C SER A 202 1.48 11.32 2.67
N ALA A 203 2.44 11.26 1.73
CA ALA A 203 3.59 12.16 1.70
C ALA A 203 3.18 13.63 1.48
N VAL A 204 2.09 13.87 0.72
CA VAL A 204 1.58 15.23 0.49
C VAL A 204 1.03 15.84 1.78
N ASP A 205 0.31 15.06 2.60
CA ASP A 205 -0.21 15.53 3.89
C ASP A 205 0.91 15.83 4.87
N LEU A 206 1.94 14.97 4.89
CA LEU A 206 3.15 15.18 5.68
C LEU A 206 3.84 16.50 5.31
N LEU A 207 4.08 16.74 4.03
CA LEU A 207 4.70 18.00 3.56
C LEU A 207 3.80 19.22 3.80
N SER A 208 2.48 19.05 3.68
CA SER A 208 1.51 20.11 3.98
C SER A 208 1.54 20.48 5.47
N TYR A 209 1.61 19.49 6.35
CA TYR A 209 1.79 19.73 7.78
C TYR A 209 3.10 20.45 8.09
N GLY A 210 4.22 20.00 7.51
CA GLY A 210 5.51 20.69 7.67
C GLY A 210 5.43 22.17 7.23
N THR A 211 4.74 22.44 6.12
CA THR A 211 4.52 23.82 5.66
C THR A 211 3.66 24.61 6.63
N LEU A 212 2.60 24.03 7.20
CA LEU A 212 1.78 24.68 8.23
C LEU A 212 2.61 25.01 9.48
N GLN A 213 3.49 24.10 9.93
CA GLN A 213 4.40 24.38 11.05
C GLN A 213 5.30 25.59 10.75
N LYS A 214 5.87 25.68 9.55
CA LYS A 214 6.68 26.81 9.12
C LYS A 214 5.87 28.13 9.08
N LEU A 215 4.64 28.10 8.57
CA LEU A 215 3.73 29.25 8.58
C LEU A 215 3.37 29.72 10.00
N ASP A 216 3.38 28.81 10.97
CA ASP A 216 3.17 29.11 12.40
C ASP A 216 4.45 29.54 13.10
N GLY A 217 5.56 29.77 12.40
CA GLY A 217 6.85 30.15 12.95
C GLY A 217 7.57 29.06 13.75
N LYS A 218 7.18 27.79 13.55
CA LYS A 218 7.80 26.64 14.19
C LYS A 218 8.83 26.00 13.26
N ASP A 219 9.82 25.35 13.87
CA ASP A 219 10.75 24.51 13.12
C ASP A 219 10.03 23.23 12.66
N TRP A 220 9.77 23.09 11.37
CA TRP A 220 9.11 21.94 10.75
C TRP A 220 9.93 20.64 10.86
N ARG A 221 11.20 20.72 11.23
CA ARG A 221 12.12 19.61 11.45
C ARG A 221 12.31 19.25 12.92
N SER A 222 11.54 19.87 13.82
CA SER A 222 11.67 19.59 15.25
C SER A 222 11.22 18.19 15.66
N GLU A 223 10.35 17.55 14.87
CA GLU A 223 9.74 16.26 15.18
C GLU A 223 9.82 15.29 14.00
N ASN A 224 9.64 14.00 14.28
CA ASN A 224 9.68 12.95 13.25
C ASN A 224 8.36 12.90 12.49
N LEU A 225 8.43 12.88 11.17
CA LEU A 225 7.27 12.82 10.27
C LEU A 225 7.33 11.54 9.45
N LEU A 226 6.24 10.75 9.43
CA LEU A 226 6.15 9.48 8.72
C LEU A 226 4.80 9.36 8.01
N SER A 227 4.78 8.94 6.75
CA SER A 227 3.55 8.58 6.04
C SER A 227 3.27 7.08 6.15
N LEU A 228 2.00 6.66 5.96
CA LEU A 228 1.60 5.24 6.02
C LEU A 228 1.72 4.50 4.69
N ALA A 229 2.19 5.15 3.63
CA ALA A 229 2.23 4.59 2.27
C ALA A 229 0.83 4.17 1.76
N GLY A 230 -0.18 4.96 2.08
CA GLY A 230 -1.57 4.78 1.67
C GLY A 230 -2.51 4.40 2.80
N VAL A 231 -3.77 4.24 2.46
CA VAL A 231 -4.86 4.01 3.42
C VAL A 231 -4.64 2.73 4.21
N TYR A 232 -4.55 2.85 5.51
CA TYR A 232 -4.62 1.72 6.42
C TYR A 232 -6.09 1.35 6.66
N LYS A 233 -6.47 0.11 6.31
CA LYS A 233 -7.83 -0.41 6.53
C LYS A 233 -7.82 -1.45 7.64
N PRO A 234 -8.34 -1.11 8.82
CA PRO A 234 -8.52 -2.08 9.91
C PRO A 234 -9.52 -3.18 9.53
N ARG A 235 -9.46 -4.30 10.25
CA ARG A 235 -10.50 -5.34 10.19
C ARG A 235 -11.76 -4.86 10.93
N ALA A 236 -12.88 -5.55 10.70
CA ALA A 236 -14.14 -5.24 11.37
C ALA A 236 -14.03 -5.33 12.91
N LYS A 237 -13.21 -6.26 13.41
CA LYS A 237 -12.85 -6.34 14.84
C LYS A 237 -11.47 -5.71 15.02
N ILE A 238 -11.40 -4.69 15.86
CA ILE A 238 -10.17 -3.93 16.13
C ILE A 238 -9.05 -4.86 16.63
N GLU A 239 -9.38 -5.82 17.50
CA GLU A 239 -8.42 -6.75 18.10
C GLU A 239 -7.73 -7.68 17.08
N GLU A 240 -8.39 -7.94 15.97
CA GLU A 240 -7.86 -8.75 14.86
C GLU A 240 -7.07 -7.93 13.84
N SER A 241 -7.01 -6.61 14.02
CA SER A 241 -6.30 -5.71 13.13
C SER A 241 -4.80 -5.71 13.42
N SER A 242 -3.99 -5.61 12.37
CA SER A 242 -2.55 -5.40 12.50
C SER A 242 -2.25 -3.90 12.50
N LEU A 243 -1.23 -3.48 13.23
CA LEU A 243 -0.71 -2.11 13.14
C LEU A 243 -0.07 -1.86 11.76
N PRO A 244 -0.05 -0.60 11.27
CA PRO A 244 0.62 -0.27 10.01
C PRO A 244 2.10 -0.67 10.04
N ALA A 245 2.55 -1.37 8.99
CA ALA A 245 3.91 -1.93 8.92
C ALA A 245 5.01 -0.86 9.07
N ALA A 246 4.82 0.31 8.44
CA ALA A 246 5.76 1.42 8.55
C ALA A 246 5.89 1.95 9.99
N LEU A 247 4.77 2.05 10.72
CA LEU A 247 4.77 2.48 12.11
C LEU A 247 5.51 1.46 13.01
N VAL A 248 5.19 0.17 12.84
CA VAL A 248 5.82 -0.92 13.62
C VAL A 248 7.34 -0.92 13.42
N ARG A 249 7.79 -0.86 12.17
CA ARG A 249 9.22 -0.80 11.87
C ARG A 249 9.86 0.45 12.44
N TYR A 250 9.24 1.63 12.23
CA TYR A 250 9.80 2.90 12.70
C TYR A 250 10.03 2.90 14.22
N LEU A 251 9.05 2.41 15.00
CA LEU A 251 9.18 2.33 16.46
C LEU A 251 10.24 1.30 16.89
N ALA A 252 10.42 0.21 16.15
CA ALA A 252 11.48 -0.76 16.43
C ALA A 252 12.88 -0.18 16.22
N GLU A 253 13.06 0.67 15.20
CA GLU A 253 14.34 1.33 14.90
C GLU A 253 14.57 2.58 15.76
N HIS A 254 13.51 3.18 16.33
CA HIS A 254 13.56 4.41 17.13
C HIS A 254 12.97 4.19 18.53
N PRO A 255 13.62 3.39 19.40
CA PRO A 255 13.07 3.03 20.71
C PRO A 255 12.98 4.21 21.70
N HIS A 256 13.52 5.37 21.35
CA HIS A 256 13.40 6.61 22.11
C HIS A 256 12.06 7.33 21.89
N ILE A 257 11.27 6.97 20.88
CA ILE A 257 9.94 7.55 20.67
C ILE A 257 9.02 7.20 21.83
N ARG A 258 8.37 8.22 22.39
CA ARG A 258 7.44 8.13 23.54
C ARG A 258 6.02 8.57 23.20
N ARG A 259 5.88 9.36 22.14
CA ARG A 259 4.60 9.93 21.72
C ARG A 259 4.37 9.72 20.23
N VAL A 260 3.17 9.25 19.88
CA VAL A 260 2.72 9.14 18.48
C VAL A 260 1.48 10.01 18.29
N VAL A 261 1.54 10.92 17.33
CA VAL A 261 0.44 11.81 16.98
C VAL A 261 -0.14 11.40 15.64
N LEU A 262 -1.39 10.94 15.64
CA LEU A 262 -2.10 10.47 14.46
C LEU A 262 -2.74 11.67 13.75
N ARG A 263 -2.22 12.01 12.59
CA ARG A 263 -2.65 13.11 11.73
C ARG A 263 -3.27 12.57 10.43
N LEU A 264 -4.15 11.58 10.59
CA LEU A 264 -4.82 10.91 9.48
C LEU A 264 -5.98 11.76 8.94
N ASP A 265 -6.51 11.36 7.78
CA ASP A 265 -7.63 12.06 7.14
C ASP A 265 -8.86 12.14 8.03
N ASN A 266 -9.57 13.26 7.97
CA ASN A 266 -10.80 13.48 8.71
C ASN A 266 -12.05 12.94 7.97
N ASP A 267 -11.93 11.75 7.39
CA ASP A 267 -13.05 11.00 6.83
C ASP A 267 -13.35 9.75 7.67
N ALA A 268 -14.39 8.99 7.29
CA ALA A 268 -14.81 7.80 8.04
C ALA A 268 -13.68 6.76 8.14
N THR A 269 -12.91 6.56 7.06
CA THR A 269 -11.82 5.58 7.02
C THR A 269 -10.65 6.02 7.89
N GLY A 270 -10.23 7.28 7.80
CA GLY A 270 -9.14 7.83 8.60
C GLY A 270 -9.45 7.85 10.09
N ARG A 271 -10.69 8.18 10.48
CA ARG A 271 -11.13 8.12 11.89
C ARG A 271 -11.11 6.70 12.45
N ILE A 272 -11.62 5.71 11.71
CA ILE A 272 -11.57 4.29 12.13
C ILE A 272 -10.11 3.82 12.24
N ALA A 273 -9.26 4.20 11.31
CA ALA A 273 -7.84 3.90 11.32
C ALA A 273 -7.15 4.50 12.57
N ALA A 274 -7.43 5.76 12.87
CA ALA A 274 -6.85 6.47 14.03
C ALA A 274 -7.26 5.81 15.35
N GLU A 275 -8.55 5.52 15.55
CA GLU A 275 -9.05 4.85 16.75
C GLU A 275 -8.47 3.43 16.91
N THR A 276 -8.30 2.71 15.80
CA THR A 276 -7.68 1.38 15.83
C THR A 276 -6.22 1.45 16.29
N VAL A 277 -5.43 2.36 15.70
CA VAL A 277 -4.03 2.53 16.10
C VAL A 277 -3.93 2.99 17.55
N LYS A 278 -4.76 3.96 17.99
CA LYS A 278 -4.82 4.44 19.38
C LYS A 278 -5.12 3.32 20.38
N THR A 279 -5.98 2.38 19.99
CA THR A 279 -6.35 1.23 20.85
C THR A 279 -5.26 0.16 20.91
N LEU A 280 -4.63 -0.15 19.77
CA LEU A 280 -3.71 -1.28 19.67
C LEU A 280 -2.26 -0.92 20.01
N LEU A 281 -1.82 0.31 19.69
CA LEU A 281 -0.41 0.66 19.80
C LEU A 281 0.11 0.63 21.25
N PRO A 282 -0.60 1.21 22.26
CA PRO A 282 -0.13 1.18 23.65
C PRO A 282 -0.10 -0.22 24.28
N ARG A 283 -0.79 -1.19 23.67
CA ARG A 283 -0.74 -2.59 24.12
C ARG A 283 0.59 -3.29 23.79
N LYS A 284 1.32 -2.76 22.80
CA LYS A 284 2.57 -3.36 22.28
C LYS A 284 3.80 -2.51 22.52
N TYR A 285 3.62 -1.20 22.69
CA TYR A 285 4.70 -0.23 22.79
C TYR A 285 4.43 0.75 23.95
N ALA A 286 5.46 1.11 24.68
CA ALA A 286 5.38 2.10 25.78
C ALA A 286 5.33 3.53 25.22
N VAL A 287 4.26 3.85 24.48
CA VAL A 287 4.04 5.16 23.85
C VAL A 287 2.65 5.69 24.18
N THR A 288 2.53 7.01 24.25
CA THR A 288 1.23 7.71 24.26
C THR A 288 0.76 7.95 22.83
N VAL A 289 -0.56 7.94 22.62
CA VAL A 289 -1.14 8.14 21.28
C VAL A 289 -2.21 9.22 21.32
N ASP A 290 -1.98 10.29 20.56
CA ASP A 290 -2.92 11.38 20.37
C ASP A 290 -3.52 11.36 18.97
N ILE A 291 -4.81 11.64 18.84
CA ILE A 291 -5.48 11.83 17.56
C ILE A 291 -5.64 13.31 17.30
N GLN A 292 -5.01 13.81 16.24
CA GLN A 292 -5.07 15.20 15.83
C GLN A 292 -5.30 15.27 14.32
N PRO A 293 -6.54 15.13 13.84
CA PRO A 293 -6.87 15.27 12.43
C PRO A 293 -6.65 16.72 11.96
N PRO A 294 -6.68 17.01 10.66
CA PRO A 294 -6.61 18.38 10.18
C PRO A 294 -7.74 19.22 10.78
N PRO A 295 -7.44 20.44 11.27
CA PRO A 295 -8.42 21.31 11.91
C PRO A 295 -9.51 21.79 10.93
N GLN A 296 -9.22 21.80 9.64
CA GLN A 296 -10.14 22.15 8.57
C GLN A 296 -9.89 21.25 7.34
N GLY A 297 -10.92 21.01 6.54
CA GLY A 297 -10.82 20.17 5.36
C GLY A 297 -10.83 18.68 5.66
N LYS A 298 -10.62 17.89 4.64
CA LYS A 298 -10.56 16.43 4.71
C LYS A 298 -9.19 15.94 5.16
N ASP A 299 -8.13 16.53 4.61
CA ASP A 299 -6.75 16.16 4.83
C ASP A 299 -5.87 17.39 5.12
N TYR A 300 -4.61 17.20 5.46
CA TYR A 300 -3.70 18.31 5.77
C TYR A 300 -3.37 19.17 4.56
N ASN A 301 -3.49 18.64 3.34
CA ASN A 301 -3.33 19.45 2.14
C ASN A 301 -4.54 20.37 1.90
N ASP A 302 -5.76 19.90 2.14
CA ASP A 302 -6.94 20.76 2.13
C ASP A 302 -6.80 21.90 3.14
N CYS A 303 -6.38 21.56 4.37
CA CYS A 303 -6.16 22.55 5.43
C CYS A 303 -5.14 23.62 5.02
N LEU A 304 -4.01 23.21 4.41
CA LEU A 304 -3.00 24.13 3.90
C LEU A 304 -3.54 25.03 2.79
N CYS A 305 -4.23 24.44 1.81
CA CYS A 305 -4.84 25.19 0.70
C CYS A 305 -5.84 26.22 1.22
N MET A 306 -6.71 25.86 2.16
CA MET A 306 -7.67 26.78 2.80
C MET A 306 -6.94 27.94 3.47
N ARG A 307 -5.88 27.68 4.23
CA ARG A 307 -5.10 28.70 4.91
C ARG A 307 -4.42 29.69 3.98
N LEU A 308 -3.99 29.20 2.80
CA LEU A 308 -3.32 30.01 1.78
C LEU A 308 -4.29 30.64 0.77
N GLY A 309 -5.60 30.38 0.86
CA GLY A 309 -6.57 30.83 -0.12
C GLY A 309 -6.44 30.17 -1.49
N LEU A 310 -5.83 28.98 -1.53
CA LEU A 310 -5.65 28.20 -2.75
C LEU A 310 -6.85 27.28 -3.02
N PRO A 311 -7.12 26.95 -4.30
CA PRO A 311 -8.20 26.03 -4.64
C PRO A 311 -7.91 24.63 -4.10
N ILE A 312 -8.90 24.01 -3.45
CA ILE A 312 -8.82 22.62 -3.00
C ILE A 312 -8.91 21.71 -4.22
N THR A 313 -7.94 20.81 -4.36
CA THR A 313 -7.94 19.81 -5.43
C THR A 313 -9.00 18.76 -5.14
N LYS A 314 -10.21 18.91 -5.69
CA LYS A 314 -11.26 17.89 -5.62
C LYS A 314 -10.74 16.61 -6.27
N ARG A 315 -10.48 15.58 -5.51
CA ARG A 315 -10.36 14.22 -6.05
C ARG A 315 -11.69 13.90 -6.72
N ARG A 316 -11.69 13.57 -8.02
CA ARG A 316 -12.86 12.95 -8.63
C ARG A 316 -13.16 11.68 -7.83
N GLU A 317 -14.28 11.68 -7.11
CA GLU A 317 -14.81 10.44 -6.56
C GLU A 317 -14.93 9.48 -7.73
N ARG A 318 -14.20 8.37 -7.68
CA ARG A 318 -14.47 7.26 -8.58
C ARG A 318 -15.89 6.82 -8.23
N SER A 319 -16.84 7.24 -9.06
CA SER A 319 -18.18 6.72 -9.02
C SER A 319 -18.07 5.20 -9.01
N LYS A 320 -18.51 4.59 -7.89
CA LYS A 320 -18.83 3.16 -7.84
C LYS A 320 -20.11 2.96 -8.61
N GLU A 321 -20.05 3.13 -9.91
CA GLU A 321 -21.08 2.67 -10.84
C GLU A 321 -20.34 1.84 -11.89
N ARG A 322 -20.31 0.54 -11.63
CA ARG A 322 -20.59 -0.55 -12.58
C ARG A 322 -20.20 -1.89 -11.94
#